data_692faeb81df55cdccb7a6a77f1284dc2
#
_entry.id   692faeb81df55cdccb7a6a77f1284dc2
#
_cell.length_a   1.000
_cell.length_b   1.000
_cell.length_c   1.000
_cell.angle_alpha   90.00
_cell.angle_beta   90.00
_cell.angle_gamma   90.00
#
_symmetry.space_group_name_H-M   'P 1'
#
loop_
_entity.id
_entity.type
_entity.pdbx_description
1 polymer ?
#
loop_
_entity_poly.entity_id
_entity_poly.type
_entity_poly.pdbx_seq_one_letter_code
_entity_poly.pdbx_strand_id
1 'polypeptide(L)'
;DDIESIHLHYGDPFIFLEDHYEVNKEMVKVTSDALFDYWQAEVSVGYARLQYLFELKDKQGQSIFYGDKGCVENTLENLHYEGNGFKIPYIHEIDACHAPDWVAEMVWYQIFPERFANGNPEISPEGALAWDSFIKPKTSDFFGGDLQGIIDHLDYLQDLGITGLYLCPIF
;
A
#
# COMPACT_ATOMS: atom_id res chain seq x y z
N ASP A 1 25.70 -8.23 -4.95
CA ASP A 1 27.09 -7.97 -5.44
C ASP A 1 27.37 -8.46 -6.84
N ASP A 2 26.43 -9.14 -7.51
CA ASP A 2 26.65 -9.74 -8.82
C ASP A 2 26.08 -8.92 -9.98
N ILE A 3 25.22 -7.96 -9.70
CA ILE A 3 24.61 -7.09 -10.71
C ILE A 3 25.63 -6.04 -11.16
N GLU A 4 25.88 -6.00 -12.48
CA GLU A 4 26.73 -5.03 -13.14
C GLU A 4 25.95 -3.81 -13.61
N SER A 5 24.79 -4.04 -14.24
CA SER A 5 23.94 -2.98 -14.76
C SER A 5 22.46 -3.37 -14.69
N ILE A 6 21.62 -2.36 -14.65
CA ILE A 6 20.16 -2.50 -14.72
C ILE A 6 19.64 -1.60 -15.83
N HIS A 7 18.81 -2.17 -16.71
CA HIS A 7 18.08 -1.40 -17.72
C HIS A 7 16.60 -1.45 -17.41
N LEU A 8 15.96 -0.30 -17.43
CA LEU A 8 14.52 -0.15 -17.30
C LEU A 8 13.89 -0.19 -18.70
N HIS A 9 13.12 -1.23 -18.98
CA HIS A 9 12.25 -1.29 -20.15
C HIS A 9 10.89 -0.74 -19.78
N TYR A 10 10.38 0.24 -20.55
CA TYR A 10 9.13 0.90 -20.20
C TYR A 10 8.36 1.42 -21.41
N GLY A 11 7.05 1.57 -21.24
CA GLY A 11 6.14 2.09 -22.25
C GLY A 11 4.71 2.25 -21.75
N ASP A 12 3.80 2.63 -22.64
CA ASP A 12 2.36 2.70 -22.34
C ASP A 12 1.73 1.30 -22.48
N PRO A 13 1.07 0.76 -21.41
CA PRO A 13 0.48 -0.56 -21.43
C PRO A 13 -0.67 -0.75 -22.42
N PHE A 14 -1.20 0.34 -22.97
CA PHE A 14 -2.33 0.30 -23.92
C PHE A 14 -1.94 0.54 -25.38
N ILE A 15 -0.67 0.70 -25.68
CA ILE A 15 -0.18 0.68 -27.05
C ILE A 15 0.03 -0.78 -27.43
N PHE A 16 -1.00 -1.36 -28.08
CA PHE A 16 -1.05 -2.74 -28.55
C PHE A 16 -0.21 -2.94 -29.81
N LEU A 17 1.04 -2.61 -29.78
CA LEU A 17 1.96 -2.94 -30.84
C LEU A 17 3.03 -3.88 -30.31
N GLU A 18 3.68 -4.57 -31.19
CA GLU A 18 4.74 -5.54 -30.91
C GLU A 18 5.87 -5.00 -30.02
N ASP A 19 5.83 -3.69 -29.72
CA ASP A 19 6.81 -2.96 -28.90
C ASP A 19 6.15 -2.29 -27.68
N HIS A 20 5.65 -3.08 -26.74
CA HIS A 20 5.13 -2.53 -25.44
C HIS A 20 6.18 -1.73 -24.68
N TYR A 21 7.45 -2.01 -24.92
CA TYR A 21 8.59 -1.34 -24.30
C TYR A 21 9.40 -0.62 -25.39
N GLU A 22 8.88 0.51 -25.84
CA GLU A 22 9.50 1.31 -26.90
C GLU A 22 10.90 1.79 -26.52
N VAL A 23 11.19 1.87 -25.23
CA VAL A 23 12.45 2.46 -24.75
C VAL A 23 13.01 1.62 -23.61
N ASN A 24 14.30 1.37 -23.67
CA ASN A 24 15.05 0.96 -22.50
C ASN A 24 15.96 2.12 -22.04
N LYS A 25 16.17 2.21 -20.72
CA LYS A 25 17.04 3.21 -20.13
C LYS A 25 17.94 2.56 -19.08
N GLU A 26 19.22 2.77 -19.21
CA GLU A 26 20.17 2.35 -18.18
C GLU A 26 19.91 3.14 -16.89
N MET A 27 19.84 2.42 -15.77
CA MET A 27 19.68 2.99 -14.46
C MET A 27 21.04 3.34 -13.85
N VAL A 28 21.06 4.38 -13.04
CA VAL A 28 22.26 4.82 -12.34
C VAL A 28 22.23 4.29 -10.91
N LYS A 29 23.33 3.67 -10.50
CA LYS A 29 23.53 3.29 -9.11
C LYS A 29 23.84 4.55 -8.30
N VAL A 30 22.91 4.95 -7.43
CA VAL A 30 22.99 6.21 -6.69
C VAL A 30 23.66 6.06 -5.32
N THR A 31 23.50 4.90 -4.69
CA THR A 31 24.11 4.61 -3.38
C THR A 31 24.12 3.11 -3.10
N SER A 32 24.83 2.71 -2.05
CA SER A 32 24.81 1.35 -1.51
C SER A 32 24.86 1.41 0.02
N ASP A 33 24.24 0.45 0.66
CA ASP A 33 24.44 0.18 2.09
C ASP A 33 25.04 -1.22 2.31
N ALA A 34 25.02 -1.72 3.53
CA ALA A 34 25.59 -3.03 3.86
C ALA A 34 24.83 -4.21 3.24
N LEU A 35 23.58 -4.01 2.79
CA LEU A 35 22.68 -5.06 2.32
C LEU A 35 22.23 -4.86 0.88
N PHE A 36 22.12 -3.59 0.41
CA PHE A 36 21.47 -3.24 -0.84
C PHE A 36 22.24 -2.22 -1.66
N ASP A 37 22.12 -2.37 -2.97
CA ASP A 37 22.46 -1.35 -3.97
C ASP A 37 21.17 -0.64 -4.42
N TYR A 38 21.21 0.70 -4.49
CA TYR A 38 20.07 1.52 -4.90
C TYR A 38 20.30 2.09 -6.29
N TRP A 39 19.36 1.79 -7.19
CA TRP A 39 19.40 2.20 -8.58
C TRP A 39 18.25 3.12 -8.90
N GLN A 40 18.47 4.12 -9.72
CA GLN A 40 17.49 5.13 -10.08
C GLN A 40 17.48 5.40 -11.59
N ALA A 41 16.28 5.58 -12.14
CA ALA A 41 16.07 6.16 -13.46
C ALA A 41 14.87 7.11 -13.39
N GLU A 42 14.94 8.21 -14.12
CA GLU A 42 13.82 9.13 -14.32
C GLU A 42 13.28 8.94 -15.72
N VAL A 43 11.98 8.72 -15.84
CA VAL A 43 11.31 8.46 -17.12
C VAL A 43 10.07 9.34 -17.26
N SER A 44 9.70 9.63 -18.50
CA SER A 44 8.49 10.37 -18.83
C SER A 44 7.72 9.61 -19.91
N VAL A 45 6.41 9.56 -19.78
CA VAL A 45 5.49 8.89 -20.72
C VAL A 45 4.36 9.83 -21.13
N GLY A 46 3.99 9.78 -22.41
CA GLY A 46 3.07 10.75 -23.00
C GLY A 46 1.65 10.74 -22.46
N TYR A 47 1.16 9.59 -22.02
CA TYR A 47 -0.24 9.41 -21.58
C TYR A 47 -0.39 9.22 -20.07
N ALA A 48 0.64 9.57 -19.29
CA ALA A 48 0.65 9.42 -17.83
C ALA A 48 0.22 8.00 -17.35
N ARG A 49 0.59 6.98 -18.12
CA ARG A 49 0.44 5.56 -17.81
C ARG A 49 1.75 4.87 -18.08
N LEU A 50 2.15 3.97 -17.22
CA LEU A 50 3.46 3.32 -17.32
C LEU A 50 3.34 1.82 -17.06
N GLN A 51 3.88 1.03 -17.98
CA GLN A 51 4.26 -0.35 -17.73
C GLN A 51 5.77 -0.45 -17.81
N TYR A 52 6.39 -1.20 -16.92
CA TYR A 52 7.84 -1.34 -16.89
C TYR A 52 8.30 -2.67 -16.30
N LEU A 53 9.49 -3.08 -16.68
CA LEU A 53 10.24 -4.16 -16.06
C LEU A 53 11.73 -3.85 -16.07
N PHE A 54 12.49 -4.56 -15.26
CA PHE A 54 13.93 -4.38 -15.15
C PHE A 54 14.65 -5.54 -15.86
N GLU A 55 15.65 -5.21 -16.67
CA GLU A 55 16.65 -6.16 -17.12
C GLU A 55 17.85 -6.05 -16.18
N LEU A 56 18.13 -7.13 -15.46
CA LEU A 56 19.25 -7.24 -14.55
C LEU A 56 20.38 -7.99 -15.25
N LYS A 57 21.54 -7.37 -15.40
CA LYS A 57 22.71 -7.98 -16.02
C LYS A 57 23.80 -8.19 -15.00
N ASP A 58 24.34 -9.40 -14.97
CA ASP A 58 25.46 -9.75 -14.10
C ASP A 58 26.84 -9.45 -14.72
N LYS A 59 27.89 -9.58 -13.91
CA LYS A 59 29.30 -9.39 -14.33
C LYS A 59 29.79 -10.40 -15.35
N GLN A 60 29.08 -11.51 -15.57
CA GLN A 60 29.35 -12.53 -16.57
C GLN A 60 28.65 -12.25 -17.90
N GLY A 61 27.83 -11.20 -17.94
CA GLY A 61 27.06 -10.79 -19.12
C GLY A 61 25.75 -11.56 -19.30
N GLN A 62 25.34 -12.36 -18.32
CA GLN A 62 24.02 -12.99 -18.33
C GLN A 62 22.97 -11.97 -17.87
N SER A 63 21.77 -12.02 -18.44
CA SER A 63 20.69 -11.15 -18.03
C SER A 63 19.36 -11.90 -17.83
N ILE A 64 18.57 -11.37 -16.92
CA ILE A 64 17.21 -11.83 -16.63
C ILE A 64 16.30 -10.62 -16.56
N PHE A 65 14.99 -10.83 -16.77
CA PHE A 65 14.00 -9.81 -16.48
C PHE A 65 13.42 -9.97 -15.07
N TYR A 66 13.16 -8.84 -14.41
CA TYR A 66 12.48 -8.77 -13.14
C TYR A 66 11.27 -7.85 -13.26
N GLY A 67 10.09 -8.37 -12.92
CA GLY A 67 8.82 -7.68 -12.99
C GLY A 67 7.82 -8.18 -11.95
N ASP A 68 6.55 -7.94 -12.19
CA ASP A 68 5.45 -8.22 -11.24
C ASP A 68 5.36 -9.69 -10.82
N LYS A 69 5.73 -10.61 -11.70
CA LYS A 69 5.78 -12.06 -11.41
C LYS A 69 7.14 -12.56 -10.90
N GLY A 70 8.06 -11.66 -10.59
CA GLY A 70 9.41 -12.01 -10.18
C GLY A 70 10.39 -12.10 -11.36
N CYS A 71 11.42 -12.96 -11.23
CA CYS A 71 12.46 -13.13 -12.25
C CYS A 71 12.01 -14.12 -13.33
N VAL A 72 12.21 -13.74 -14.59
CA VAL A 72 11.96 -14.58 -15.76
C VAL A 72 13.16 -14.51 -16.72
N GLU A 73 13.29 -15.48 -17.61
CA GLU A 73 14.35 -15.49 -18.60
C GLU A 73 14.28 -14.27 -19.53
N ASN A 74 15.45 -13.75 -19.94
CA ASN A 74 15.54 -12.66 -20.91
C ASN A 74 15.27 -13.20 -22.33
N THR A 75 13.99 -13.20 -22.70
CA THR A 75 13.50 -13.57 -24.03
C THR A 75 12.52 -12.51 -24.53
N LEU A 76 12.38 -12.37 -25.85
CA LEU A 76 11.40 -11.48 -26.45
C LEU A 76 9.97 -11.83 -26.03
N GLU A 77 9.67 -13.12 -25.87
CA GLU A 77 8.37 -13.58 -25.40
C GLU A 77 8.07 -13.04 -23.99
N ASN A 78 9.01 -13.16 -23.06
CA ASN A 78 8.88 -12.66 -21.70
C ASN A 78 8.87 -11.12 -21.64
N LEU A 79 9.64 -10.45 -22.50
CA LEU A 79 9.63 -9.00 -22.63
C LEU A 79 8.24 -8.49 -23.03
N HIS A 80 7.63 -9.12 -24.03
CA HIS A 80 6.36 -8.69 -24.58
C HIS A 80 5.13 -9.26 -23.84
N TYR A 81 5.34 -10.18 -22.89
CA TYR A 81 4.24 -10.72 -22.11
C TYR A 81 3.69 -9.70 -21.14
N GLU A 82 2.49 -9.21 -21.42
CA GLU A 82 1.82 -8.13 -20.68
C GLU A 82 1.77 -8.36 -19.15
N GLY A 83 1.70 -9.64 -18.74
CA GLY A 83 1.62 -10.01 -17.32
C GLY A 83 2.94 -9.91 -16.55
N ASN A 84 4.09 -9.71 -17.22
CA ASN A 84 5.38 -9.65 -16.54
C ASN A 84 5.72 -8.25 -16.01
N GLY A 85 5.22 -7.18 -16.64
CA GLY A 85 5.55 -5.82 -16.26
C GLY A 85 4.78 -5.30 -15.05
N PHE A 86 5.46 -4.50 -14.24
CA PHE A 86 4.79 -3.63 -13.27
C PHE A 86 3.97 -2.57 -13.98
N LYS A 87 2.83 -2.18 -13.42
CA LYS A 87 1.92 -1.21 -14.04
C LYS A 87 1.61 -0.06 -13.08
N ILE A 88 1.77 1.16 -13.58
CA ILE A 88 1.24 2.38 -12.97
C ILE A 88 0.14 2.88 -13.89
N PRO A 89 -1.15 2.68 -13.55
CA PRO A 89 -2.25 2.91 -14.48
C PRO A 89 -2.49 4.39 -14.78
N TYR A 90 -2.21 5.28 -13.80
CA TYR A 90 -2.35 6.72 -13.95
C TYR A 90 -1.32 7.45 -13.09
N ILE A 91 -0.66 8.46 -13.67
CA ILE A 91 0.32 9.34 -13.00
C ILE A 91 -0.01 10.83 -13.24
N HIS A 92 -1.31 11.16 -13.34
CA HIS A 92 -1.76 12.53 -13.36
C HIS A 92 -1.75 13.12 -11.96
N GLU A 93 -1.33 14.36 -11.82
CA GLU A 93 -1.32 15.08 -10.55
C GLU A 93 -2.69 15.10 -9.86
N ILE A 94 -3.77 15.18 -10.65
CA ILE A 94 -5.14 15.19 -10.14
C ILE A 94 -5.54 13.84 -9.50
N ASP A 95 -4.88 12.74 -9.88
CA ASP A 95 -5.14 11.40 -9.35
C ASP A 95 -4.21 11.07 -8.17
N ALA A 96 -3.22 11.93 -7.91
CA ALA A 96 -2.31 11.75 -6.79
C ALA A 96 -3.03 12.05 -5.46
N CYS A 97 -3.02 11.07 -4.57
CA CYS A 97 -3.55 11.26 -3.22
C CYS A 97 -2.51 11.97 -2.36
N HIS A 98 -2.68 13.27 -2.19
CA HIS A 98 -1.86 14.07 -1.28
C HIS A 98 -2.48 14.06 0.11
N ALA A 99 -1.91 13.28 1.01
CA ALA A 99 -2.32 13.34 2.42
C ALA A 99 -1.97 14.72 2.99
N PRO A 100 -2.87 15.36 3.74
CA PRO A 100 -2.54 16.59 4.47
C PRO A 100 -1.35 16.38 5.42
N ASP A 101 -0.53 17.41 5.61
CA ASP A 101 0.70 17.34 6.42
C ASP A 101 0.47 16.80 7.84
N TRP A 102 -0.67 17.16 8.42
CA TRP A 102 -1.05 16.72 9.78
C TRP A 102 -1.24 15.20 9.91
N VAL A 103 -1.51 14.48 8.82
CA VAL A 103 -1.77 13.02 8.86
C VAL A 103 -0.54 12.24 9.33
N ALA A 104 0.67 12.71 9.00
CA ALA A 104 1.90 12.05 9.38
C ALA A 104 2.16 12.09 10.91
N GLU A 105 1.55 13.03 11.62
CA GLU A 105 1.70 13.21 13.07
C GLU A 105 0.57 12.54 13.88
N MET A 106 -0.40 11.90 13.20
CA MET A 106 -1.56 11.32 13.85
C MET A 106 -1.28 9.91 14.38
N VAL A 107 -1.77 9.65 15.58
CA VAL A 107 -1.90 8.30 16.14
C VAL A 107 -3.37 7.91 16.09
N TRP A 108 -3.69 7.00 15.19
CA TRP A 108 -5.07 6.60 14.92
C TRP A 108 -5.52 5.44 15.80
N TYR A 109 -6.75 5.53 16.31
CA TYR A 109 -7.41 4.43 17.02
C TYR A 109 -8.72 4.08 16.33
N GLN A 110 -8.85 2.84 15.88
CA GLN A 110 -10.08 2.36 15.27
C GLN A 110 -11.04 1.86 16.35
N ILE A 111 -12.27 2.35 16.32
CA ILE A 111 -13.32 1.95 17.26
C ILE A 111 -14.46 1.28 16.48
N PHE A 112 -14.84 0.08 16.92
CA PHE A 112 -16.14 -0.51 16.60
C PHE A 112 -17.07 -0.16 17.77
N PRO A 113 -18.00 0.82 17.62
CA PRO A 113 -18.71 1.41 18.77
C PRO A 113 -19.40 0.39 19.64
N GLU A 114 -20.09 -0.57 19.05
CA GLU A 114 -20.82 -1.63 19.78
C GLU A 114 -19.89 -2.43 20.73
N ARG A 115 -18.61 -2.56 20.40
CA ARG A 115 -17.59 -3.29 21.16
C ARG A 115 -16.76 -2.41 22.09
N PHE A 116 -17.06 -1.15 22.15
CA PHE A 116 -16.37 -0.19 23.02
C PHE A 116 -17.19 0.04 24.31
N ALA A 117 -17.36 1.24 24.76
CA ALA A 117 -18.04 1.54 26.01
C ALA A 117 -19.55 1.83 25.79
N ASN A 118 -20.35 1.40 26.73
CA ASN A 118 -21.80 1.67 26.78
C ASN A 118 -22.06 2.94 27.59
N GLY A 119 -22.48 4.02 26.94
CA GLY A 119 -22.79 5.29 27.57
C GLY A 119 -24.30 5.44 27.87
N ASN A 120 -25.16 4.70 27.14
CA ASN A 120 -26.61 4.74 27.37
C ASN A 120 -27.21 3.33 27.40
N PRO A 121 -27.23 2.65 28.56
CA PRO A 121 -27.80 1.32 28.70
C PRO A 121 -29.26 1.16 28.27
N GLU A 122 -30.01 2.24 28.18
CA GLU A 122 -31.46 2.20 27.82
C GLU A 122 -31.68 1.79 26.36
N ILE A 123 -30.68 2.07 25.48
CA ILE A 123 -30.76 1.72 24.07
C ILE A 123 -30.04 0.39 23.75
N SER A 124 -29.45 -0.24 24.73
CA SER A 124 -28.70 -1.48 24.55
C SER A 124 -29.61 -2.67 24.28
N PRO A 125 -29.19 -3.65 23.47
CA PRO A 125 -29.92 -4.88 23.31
C PRO A 125 -29.98 -5.68 24.64
N GLU A 126 -31.05 -6.47 24.82
CA GLU A 126 -31.19 -7.33 25.97
C GLU A 126 -30.02 -8.34 26.05
N GLY A 127 -29.41 -8.46 27.21
CA GLY A 127 -28.28 -9.38 27.43
C GLY A 127 -26.92 -8.81 26.98
N ALA A 128 -26.82 -7.49 26.74
CA ALA A 128 -25.52 -6.85 26.47
C ALA A 128 -24.54 -7.08 27.63
N LEU A 129 -23.29 -7.38 27.28
CA LEU A 129 -22.19 -7.68 28.21
C LEU A 129 -21.49 -6.38 28.62
N ALA A 130 -20.92 -6.36 29.81
CA ALA A 130 -20.14 -5.22 30.26
C ALA A 130 -18.81 -5.10 29.48
N TRP A 131 -18.35 -3.87 29.27
CA TRP A 131 -17.11 -3.58 28.55
C TRP A 131 -15.87 -4.28 29.14
N ASP A 132 -15.79 -4.36 30.45
CA ASP A 132 -14.70 -5.01 31.18
C ASP A 132 -14.90 -6.52 31.43
N SER A 133 -15.83 -7.13 30.72
CA SER A 133 -16.08 -8.57 30.81
C SER A 133 -14.86 -9.35 30.33
N PHE A 134 -14.22 -10.12 31.23
CA PHE A 134 -13.09 -11.00 30.93
C PHE A 134 -13.54 -12.30 30.26
N ILE A 135 -14.28 -12.20 29.19
CA ILE A 135 -14.75 -13.35 28.40
C ILE A 135 -14.11 -13.33 27.01
N LYS A 136 -13.98 -14.48 26.39
CA LYS A 136 -13.63 -14.55 24.97
C LYS A 136 -14.86 -14.18 24.14
N PRO A 137 -14.88 -13.02 23.46
CA PRO A 137 -16.04 -12.59 22.71
C PRO A 137 -16.39 -13.55 21.58
N LYS A 138 -17.66 -13.79 21.35
CA LYS A 138 -18.21 -14.48 20.18
C LYS A 138 -18.82 -13.46 19.24
N THR A 139 -19.01 -13.84 17.98
CA THR A 139 -19.64 -12.98 16.97
C THR A 139 -21.10 -12.62 17.30
N SER A 140 -21.78 -13.43 18.12
CA SER A 140 -23.14 -13.22 18.59
C SER A 140 -23.27 -12.38 19.86
N ASP A 141 -22.15 -12.03 20.49
CA ASP A 141 -22.18 -11.25 21.73
C ASP A 141 -22.32 -9.76 21.41
N PHE A 142 -23.08 -9.05 22.24
CA PHE A 142 -23.24 -7.62 22.20
C PHE A 142 -22.75 -7.00 23.50
N PHE A 143 -22.09 -5.84 23.38
CA PHE A 143 -21.59 -5.06 24.53
C PHE A 143 -22.35 -3.77 24.73
N GLY A 144 -23.21 -3.40 23.75
CA GLY A 144 -24.07 -2.24 23.84
C GLY A 144 -23.33 -0.91 23.79
N GLY A 145 -22.09 -0.93 23.28
CA GLY A 145 -21.30 0.29 23.11
C GLY A 145 -21.96 1.25 22.12
N ASP A 146 -21.84 2.54 22.39
CA ASP A 146 -22.48 3.61 21.65
C ASP A 146 -21.57 4.86 21.53
N LEU A 147 -22.05 5.89 20.83
CA LEU A 147 -21.30 7.13 20.66
C LEU A 147 -21.12 7.88 21.99
N GLN A 148 -22.10 7.79 22.90
CA GLN A 148 -22.00 8.41 24.21
C GLN A 148 -20.88 7.76 25.02
N GLY A 149 -20.77 6.43 24.96
CA GLY A 149 -19.67 5.70 25.59
C GLY A 149 -18.29 6.09 25.06
N ILE A 150 -18.17 6.38 23.76
CA ILE A 150 -16.93 6.92 23.18
C ILE A 150 -16.64 8.32 23.77
N ILE A 151 -17.65 9.20 23.82
CA ILE A 151 -17.51 10.56 24.35
C ILE A 151 -17.07 10.51 25.81
N ASP A 152 -17.66 9.65 26.61
CA ASP A 152 -17.37 9.50 28.04
C ASP A 152 -15.94 8.97 28.30
N HIS A 153 -15.30 8.40 27.28
CA HIS A 153 -13.94 7.84 27.35
C HIS A 153 -12.91 8.59 26.49
N LEU A 154 -13.19 9.81 26.07
CA LEU A 154 -12.22 10.61 25.31
C LEU A 154 -10.94 10.90 26.11
N ASP A 155 -11.06 11.12 27.42
CA ASP A 155 -9.90 11.35 28.29
C ASP A 155 -8.99 10.12 28.34
N TYR A 156 -9.57 8.90 28.39
CA TYR A 156 -8.82 7.65 28.30
C TYR A 156 -8.04 7.55 26.97
N LEU A 157 -8.69 7.88 25.86
CA LEU A 157 -8.06 7.86 24.54
C LEU A 157 -6.94 8.91 24.43
N GLN A 158 -7.15 10.09 24.99
CA GLN A 158 -6.14 11.14 25.05
C GLN A 158 -4.93 10.74 25.90
N ASP A 159 -5.15 10.15 27.08
CA ASP A 159 -4.10 9.66 27.96
C ASP A 159 -3.27 8.53 27.30
N LEU A 160 -3.93 7.75 26.41
CA LEU A 160 -3.25 6.74 25.59
C LEU A 160 -2.40 7.35 24.45
N GLY A 161 -2.52 8.67 24.22
CA GLY A 161 -1.78 9.37 23.17
C GLY A 161 -2.48 9.34 21.80
N ILE A 162 -3.75 9.02 21.75
CA ILE A 162 -4.53 8.98 20.51
C ILE A 162 -4.89 10.40 20.07
N THR A 163 -4.65 10.72 18.81
CA THR A 163 -4.93 12.04 18.23
C THR A 163 -5.95 11.99 17.10
N GLY A 164 -6.29 10.78 16.62
CA GLY A 164 -7.31 10.57 15.60
C GLY A 164 -8.17 9.34 15.86
N LEU A 165 -9.48 9.45 15.61
CA LEU A 165 -10.42 8.34 15.74
C LEU A 165 -10.95 7.93 14.36
N TYR A 166 -10.92 6.62 14.09
CA TYR A 166 -11.60 6.02 12.97
C TYR A 166 -12.77 5.19 13.50
N LEU A 167 -14.01 5.66 13.28
CA LEU A 167 -15.20 4.94 13.72
C LEU A 167 -15.67 3.96 12.64
N CYS A 168 -15.88 2.69 13.01
CA CYS A 168 -16.62 1.75 12.18
C CYS A 168 -18.07 2.22 11.99
N PRO A 169 -18.80 1.72 10.97
CA PRO A 169 -20.16 2.15 10.69
C PRO A 169 -21.07 2.19 11.93
N ILE A 170 -21.82 3.27 12.05
CA ILE A 170 -22.72 3.58 13.19
C ILE A 170 -24.20 3.47 12.84
N PHE A 171 -24.51 2.97 11.63
CA PHE A 171 -25.87 2.80 11.09
C PHE A 171 -26.06 1.39 10.53
#